data_d9d0d4ee2f0aeb94ae692b4640715a58
#
_entry.id   d9d0d4ee2f0aeb94ae692b4640715a58
#
_cell.length_a   1.000
_cell.length_b   1.000
_cell.length_c   1.000
_cell.angle_alpha   90.00
_cell.angle_beta   90.00
_cell.angle_gamma   90.00
#
_symmetry.space_group_name_H-M   'P 1'
#
loop_
_entity.id
_entity.type
_entity.pdbx_description
1 polymer ?
#
loop_
_entity_poly.entity_id
_entity_poly.type
_entity_poly.pdbx_seq_one_letter_code
_entity_poly.pdbx_strand_id
1 'polypeptide(L)'
;TRLILIEMPFCRWSPTVTDELFTIRDSMGLTPIIAHIERYIDQRPGTFGELAAGGILLQSNAEHFLDFWHKRRAIKLLENGYIHLLGSDCHRIDRRMPNLPEAAQYILDKLGEDAAEKPFLRAASLLK
;
A
#
# COMPACT_ATOMS: atom_id res chain seq x y z
N THR A 1 4.70 5.45 -17.77
CA THR A 1 4.89 5.42 -16.31
C THR A 1 5.88 4.33 -15.92
N ARG A 2 6.85 4.69 -15.12
CA ARG A 2 7.92 3.77 -14.71
C ARG A 2 7.76 3.42 -13.24
N LEU A 3 7.25 2.24 -12.99
CA LEU A 3 6.98 1.73 -11.65
C LEU A 3 7.79 0.47 -11.37
N ILE A 4 8.15 0.27 -10.12
CA ILE A 4 8.78 -0.97 -9.68
C ILE A 4 8.12 -1.43 -8.37
N LEU A 5 7.63 -2.66 -8.37
CA LEU A 5 7.04 -3.27 -7.18
C LEU A 5 8.16 -3.94 -6.37
N ILE A 6 8.21 -3.63 -5.10
CA ILE A 6 9.29 -4.10 -4.23
C ILE A 6 8.70 -4.80 -3.01
N GLU A 7 9.21 -6.00 -2.74
CA GLU A 7 8.96 -6.69 -1.47
C GLU A 7 10.15 -6.42 -0.55
N MET A 8 9.85 -5.94 0.66
CA MET A 8 10.87 -5.54 1.62
C MET A 8 11.24 -6.70 2.55
N PRO A 9 12.43 -6.61 3.20
CA PRO A 9 12.77 -7.62 4.21
C PRO A 9 11.83 -7.58 5.41
N PHE A 10 11.58 -8.75 6.01
CA PHE A 10 10.72 -8.89 7.19
C PHE A 10 11.49 -8.54 8.47
N CYS A 11 11.92 -7.31 8.56
CA CYS A 11 12.64 -6.80 9.73
C CYS A 11 12.45 -5.29 9.79
N ARG A 12 12.95 -4.66 10.83
CA ARG A 12 12.99 -3.21 10.88
C ARG A 12 14.02 -2.72 9.86
N TRP A 13 13.58 -1.82 9.01
CA TRP A 13 14.43 -1.29 7.94
C TRP A 13 15.39 -0.25 8.51
N SER A 14 16.67 -0.43 8.18
CA SER A 14 17.68 0.55 8.53
C SER A 14 17.57 1.77 7.62
N PRO A 15 18.18 2.91 8.01
CA PRO A 15 18.24 4.06 7.10
C PRO A 15 18.86 3.73 5.74
N THR A 16 19.83 2.81 5.71
CA THR A 16 20.45 2.37 4.44
C THR A 16 19.41 1.73 3.52
N VAL A 17 18.54 0.88 4.06
CA VAL A 17 17.50 0.21 3.28
C VAL A 17 16.49 1.22 2.72
N THR A 18 16.03 2.16 3.54
CA THR A 18 15.10 3.18 3.06
C THR A 18 15.75 4.14 2.08
N ASP A 19 17.02 4.47 2.28
CA ASP A 19 17.77 5.33 1.35
C ASP A 19 17.92 4.68 -0.04
N GLU A 20 18.02 3.35 -0.10
CA GLU A 20 18.07 2.64 -1.37
C GLU A 20 16.79 2.82 -2.19
N LEU A 21 15.64 2.92 -1.53
CA LEU A 21 14.37 3.20 -2.21
C LEU A 21 14.40 4.56 -2.90
N PHE A 22 14.93 5.57 -2.22
CA PHE A 22 15.07 6.90 -2.79
C PHE A 22 16.12 6.93 -3.90
N THR A 23 17.17 6.12 -3.78
CA THR A 23 18.19 5.98 -4.83
C THR A 23 17.55 5.38 -6.10
N ILE A 24 16.71 4.37 -5.97
CA ILE A 24 15.99 3.79 -7.11
C ILE A 24 15.16 4.87 -7.80
N ARG A 25 14.43 5.67 -7.02
CA ARG A 25 13.63 6.76 -7.56
C ARG A 25 14.49 7.79 -8.29
N ASP A 26 15.53 8.27 -7.64
CA ASP A 26 16.30 9.41 -8.13
C ASP A 26 17.29 9.04 -9.23
N SER A 27 17.93 7.86 -9.13
CA SER A 27 18.98 7.45 -10.06
C SER A 27 18.44 6.66 -11.26
N MET A 28 17.37 5.89 -11.06
CA MET A 28 16.79 5.05 -12.10
C MET A 28 15.52 5.63 -12.72
N GLY A 29 14.97 6.68 -12.14
CA GLY A 29 13.72 7.27 -12.59
C GLY A 29 12.51 6.34 -12.43
N LEU A 30 12.57 5.40 -11.49
CA LEU A 30 11.49 4.46 -11.21
C LEU A 30 10.78 4.88 -9.93
N THR A 31 9.46 4.80 -9.92
CA THR A 31 8.68 5.04 -8.71
C THR A 31 8.51 3.71 -7.97
N PRO A 32 9.13 3.56 -6.79
CA PRO A 32 8.95 2.33 -6.01
C PRO A 32 7.54 2.22 -5.44
N ILE A 33 7.00 1.01 -5.51
CA ILE A 33 5.76 0.62 -4.83
C ILE A 33 6.12 -0.48 -3.85
N ILE A 34 5.94 -0.23 -2.56
CA ILE A 34 6.17 -1.27 -1.56
C ILE A 34 4.91 -2.12 -1.47
N ALA A 35 5.05 -3.41 -1.77
CA ALA A 35 3.95 -4.36 -1.74
C ALA A 35 3.56 -4.70 -0.30
N HIS A 36 2.28 -4.96 -0.10
CA HIS A 36 1.67 -5.49 1.14
C HIS A 36 2.29 -4.93 2.43
N ILE A 37 2.18 -3.61 2.62
CA ILE A 37 2.79 -2.93 3.79
C ILE A 37 2.28 -3.47 5.12
N GLU A 38 1.11 -4.10 5.14
CA GLU A 38 0.56 -4.69 6.35
C GLU A 38 1.48 -5.76 6.96
N ARG A 39 2.40 -6.30 6.16
CA ARG A 39 3.38 -7.28 6.64
C ARG A 39 4.59 -6.63 7.32
N TYR A 40 4.71 -5.30 7.22
CA TYR A 40 5.89 -4.58 7.70
C TYR A 40 5.55 -3.54 8.76
N ILE A 41 4.52 -3.77 9.54
CA ILE A 41 3.97 -2.77 10.47
C ILE A 41 4.93 -2.45 11.62
N ASP A 42 5.81 -3.37 11.95
CA ASP A 42 6.75 -3.19 13.08
C ASP A 42 7.97 -2.35 12.68
N GLN A 43 7.72 -1.23 12.03
CA GLN A 43 8.76 -0.27 11.70
C GLN A 43 8.83 0.83 12.76
N ARG A 44 9.90 1.62 12.72
CA ARG A 44 10.02 2.79 13.59
C ARG A 44 8.90 3.78 13.29
N PRO A 45 8.40 4.50 14.32
CA PRO A 45 7.40 5.54 14.08
C PRO A 45 7.88 6.53 13.01
N GLY A 46 6.98 6.91 12.11
CA GLY A 46 7.28 7.84 11.05
C GLY A 46 7.86 7.25 9.78
N THR A 47 8.23 5.97 9.76
CA THR A 47 8.83 5.35 8.57
C THR A 47 7.91 5.44 7.36
N PHE A 48 6.66 5.03 7.48
CA PHE A 48 5.72 5.08 6.36
C PHE A 48 5.42 6.52 5.94
N GLY A 49 5.34 7.44 6.91
CA GLY A 49 5.14 8.85 6.61
C GLY A 49 6.28 9.46 5.81
N GLU A 50 7.52 9.15 6.16
CA GLU A 50 8.70 9.62 5.44
C GLU A 50 8.73 9.07 4.01
N LEU A 51 8.43 7.79 3.84
CA LEU A 51 8.40 7.16 2.52
C LEU A 51 7.31 7.79 1.65
N ALA A 52 6.10 7.95 2.21
CA ALA A 52 4.99 8.55 1.50
C ALA A 52 5.29 10.01 1.11
N ALA A 53 5.86 10.79 2.03
CA ALA A 53 6.24 12.17 1.77
C ALA A 53 7.31 12.28 0.67
N GLY A 54 8.17 11.26 0.56
CA GLY A 54 9.22 11.20 -0.46
C GLY A 54 8.76 10.64 -1.80
N GLY A 55 7.47 10.34 -1.98
CA GLY A 55 6.95 9.86 -3.25
C GLY A 55 7.02 8.36 -3.46
N ILE A 56 7.36 7.60 -2.41
CA ILE A 56 7.29 6.14 -2.44
C ILE A 56 5.84 5.73 -2.23
N LEU A 57 5.31 4.86 -3.10
CA LEU A 57 3.93 4.40 -2.99
C LEU A 57 3.85 3.16 -2.09
N LEU A 58 2.80 3.10 -1.29
CA LEU A 58 2.58 2.03 -0.34
C LEU A 58 1.30 1.28 -0.72
N GLN A 59 1.43 -0.03 -0.92
CA GLN A 59 0.33 -0.89 -1.36
C GLN A 59 -0.07 -1.81 -0.22
N SER A 60 -1.37 -1.94 0.01
CA SER A 60 -1.92 -2.91 0.96
C SER A 60 -2.79 -3.91 0.22
N ASN A 61 -2.82 -5.13 0.74
CA ASN A 61 -3.75 -6.13 0.23
C ASN A 61 -5.17 -5.85 0.74
N ALA A 62 -6.14 -6.09 -0.11
CA ALA A 62 -7.55 -5.89 0.24
C ALA A 62 -7.98 -6.72 1.44
N GLU A 63 -7.40 -7.90 1.61
CA GLU A 63 -7.69 -8.77 2.75
C GLU A 63 -7.43 -8.11 4.09
N HIS A 64 -6.48 -7.18 4.16
CA HIS A 64 -6.17 -6.46 5.39
C HIS A 64 -7.39 -5.68 5.90
N PHE A 65 -8.24 -5.20 4.99
CA PHE A 65 -9.46 -4.46 5.31
C PHE A 65 -10.64 -5.38 5.64
N LEU A 66 -10.50 -6.68 5.42
CA LEU A 66 -11.58 -7.65 5.64
C LEU A 66 -11.27 -8.59 6.80
N ASP A 67 -10.04 -8.63 7.27
CA ASP A 67 -9.63 -9.46 8.38
C ASP A 67 -10.14 -8.87 9.70
N PHE A 68 -10.90 -9.66 10.44
CA PHE A 68 -11.51 -9.25 11.69
C PHE A 68 -10.51 -8.62 12.67
N TRP A 69 -9.29 -9.17 12.75
CA TRP A 69 -8.28 -8.72 13.71
C TRP A 69 -7.52 -7.48 13.24
N HIS A 70 -7.49 -7.18 11.94
CA HIS A 70 -6.62 -6.16 11.38
C HIS A 70 -7.36 -5.01 10.68
N LYS A 71 -8.65 -5.15 10.42
CA LYS A 71 -9.39 -4.17 9.60
C LYS A 71 -9.39 -2.76 10.19
N ARG A 72 -9.40 -2.64 11.51
CA ARG A 72 -9.36 -1.30 12.15
C ARG A 72 -8.03 -0.61 11.92
N ARG A 73 -6.95 -1.39 11.97
CA ARG A 73 -5.61 -0.86 11.70
C ARG A 73 -5.47 -0.45 10.24
N ALA A 74 -6.01 -1.25 9.34
CA ALA A 74 -6.02 -0.92 7.92
C ALA A 74 -6.68 0.42 7.65
N ILE A 75 -7.84 0.65 8.27
CA ILE A 75 -8.56 1.92 8.16
C ILE A 75 -7.71 3.09 8.67
N LYS A 76 -7.04 2.93 9.79
CA LYS A 76 -6.17 3.98 10.33
C LYS A 76 -4.98 4.28 9.42
N LEU A 77 -4.37 3.25 8.85
CA LEU A 77 -3.26 3.43 7.91
C LEU A 77 -3.72 4.19 6.67
N LEU A 78 -4.89 3.85 6.15
CA LEU A 78 -5.45 4.53 4.99
C LEU A 78 -5.79 5.98 5.31
N GLU A 79 -6.43 6.22 6.46
CA GLU A 79 -6.79 7.56 6.92
C GLU A 79 -5.57 8.46 7.08
N ASN A 80 -4.46 7.89 7.58
CA ASN A 80 -3.21 8.62 7.76
C ASN A 80 -2.43 8.85 6.46
N GLY A 81 -2.92 8.34 5.33
CA GLY A 81 -2.26 8.51 4.04
C GLY A 81 -1.11 7.53 3.81
N TYR A 82 -1.08 6.41 4.53
CA TYR A 82 -0.02 5.41 4.41
C TYR A 82 -0.39 4.24 3.52
N ILE A 83 -1.54 4.27 2.89
CA ILE A 83 -1.94 3.31 1.86
C ILE A 83 -2.35 4.08 0.62
N HIS A 84 -1.63 3.88 -0.46
CA HIS A 84 -1.88 4.56 -1.73
C HIS A 84 -2.61 3.67 -2.72
N LEU A 85 -2.36 2.38 -2.66
CA LEU A 85 -2.88 1.40 -3.63
C LEU A 85 -3.40 0.18 -2.89
N LEU A 86 -4.42 -0.45 -3.47
CA LEU A 86 -4.97 -1.72 -2.99
C LEU A 86 -4.71 -2.80 -4.03
N GLY A 87 -4.38 -4.01 -3.54
CA GLY A 87 -4.20 -5.18 -4.38
C GLY A 87 -4.95 -6.37 -3.80
N SER A 88 -5.28 -7.34 -4.63
CA SER A 88 -5.99 -8.54 -4.18
C SER A 88 -5.05 -9.62 -3.66
N ASP A 89 -3.77 -9.57 -4.03
CA ASP A 89 -2.78 -10.62 -3.75
C ASP A 89 -3.33 -12.02 -4.13
N CYS A 90 -4.09 -12.06 -5.21
CA CYS A 90 -4.76 -13.27 -5.66
C CYS A 90 -3.79 -14.11 -6.48
N HIS A 91 -3.31 -15.21 -5.91
CA HIS A 91 -2.40 -16.13 -6.59
C HIS A 91 -3.12 -17.24 -7.34
N ARG A 92 -4.42 -17.46 -7.06
CA ARG A 92 -5.22 -18.51 -7.66
C ARG A 92 -6.60 -17.97 -8.03
N ILE A 93 -6.85 -17.88 -9.32
CA ILE A 93 -8.14 -17.41 -9.85
C ILE A 93 -9.26 -18.40 -9.57
N ASP A 94 -8.93 -19.68 -9.49
CA ASP A 94 -9.90 -20.76 -9.31
C ASP A 94 -10.41 -20.91 -7.87
N ARG A 95 -9.68 -20.41 -6.88
CA ARG A 95 -10.02 -20.59 -5.47
C ARG A 95 -10.40 -19.32 -4.73
N ARG A 96 -10.00 -18.18 -5.24
CA ARG A 96 -10.17 -16.92 -4.54
C ARG A 96 -10.59 -15.84 -5.51
N MET A 97 -11.79 -15.36 -5.34
CA MET A 97 -12.24 -14.17 -6.06
C MET A 97 -11.46 -12.96 -5.58
N PRO A 98 -11.12 -12.02 -6.47
CA PRO A 98 -10.57 -10.75 -6.03
C PRO A 98 -11.52 -10.09 -5.03
N ASN A 99 -11.01 -9.73 -3.86
CA ASN A 99 -11.82 -9.17 -2.77
C ASN A 99 -11.78 -7.64 -2.72
N LEU A 100 -11.38 -7.02 -3.82
CA LEU A 100 -11.32 -5.55 -3.92
C LEU A 100 -12.68 -4.88 -3.71
N PRO A 101 -13.80 -5.38 -4.30
CA PRO A 101 -15.10 -4.73 -4.07
C PRO A 101 -15.53 -4.74 -2.60
N GLU A 102 -15.29 -5.82 -1.89
CA GLU A 102 -15.64 -5.93 -0.47
C GLU A 102 -14.80 -4.98 0.38
N ALA A 103 -13.50 -4.87 0.08
CA ALA A 103 -12.63 -3.92 0.76
C ALA A 103 -13.06 -2.48 0.49
N ALA A 104 -13.40 -2.16 -0.74
CA ALA A 104 -13.88 -0.83 -1.11
C ALA A 104 -15.18 -0.49 -0.36
N GLN A 105 -16.08 -1.46 -0.23
CA GLN A 105 -17.34 -1.25 0.51
C GLN A 105 -17.06 -0.99 1.99
N TYR A 106 -16.13 -1.73 2.59
CA TYR A 106 -15.76 -1.50 3.98
C TYR A 106 -15.16 -0.11 4.19
N ILE A 107 -14.28 0.33 3.29
CA ILE A 107 -13.70 1.68 3.35
C ILE A 107 -14.77 2.74 3.19
N LEU A 108 -15.70 2.55 2.24
CA LEU A 108 -16.82 3.44 2.02
C LEU A 108 -17.64 3.62 3.30
N ASP A 109 -17.96 2.52 3.99
CA ASP A 109 -18.75 2.54 5.21
C ASP A 109 -18.04 3.26 6.36
N LYS A 110 -16.71 3.19 6.42
CA LYS A 110 -15.93 3.74 7.52
C LYS A 110 -15.39 5.15 7.27
N LEU A 111 -14.97 5.45 6.06
CA LEU A 111 -14.28 6.70 5.74
C LEU A 111 -14.95 7.53 4.65
N GLY A 112 -15.94 6.97 3.95
CA GLY A 112 -16.68 7.69 2.93
C GLY A 112 -16.18 7.44 1.51
N GLU A 113 -16.89 8.04 0.55
CA GLU A 113 -16.72 7.79 -0.86
C GLU A 113 -15.32 8.17 -1.39
N ASP A 114 -14.83 9.34 -1.00
CA ASP A 114 -13.52 9.82 -1.48
C ASP A 114 -12.40 8.87 -1.09
N ALA A 115 -12.41 8.39 0.16
CA ALA A 115 -11.39 7.47 0.65
C ALA A 115 -11.48 6.11 -0.06
N ALA A 116 -12.70 5.65 -0.37
CA ALA A 116 -12.90 4.39 -1.07
C ALA A 116 -12.45 4.44 -2.53
N GLU A 117 -12.65 5.57 -3.20
CA GLU A 117 -12.30 5.73 -4.62
C GLU A 117 -10.84 6.04 -4.85
N LYS A 118 -10.20 6.75 -3.93
CA LYS A 118 -8.86 7.30 -4.11
C LYS A 118 -7.79 6.29 -4.54
N PRO A 119 -7.67 5.10 -3.94
CA PRO A 119 -6.68 4.13 -4.40
C PRO A 119 -6.91 3.66 -5.84
N PHE A 120 -8.16 3.52 -6.25
CA PHE A 120 -8.49 3.08 -7.61
C PHE A 120 -8.23 4.18 -8.63
N LEU A 121 -8.56 5.42 -8.32
CA LEU A 121 -8.27 6.56 -9.18
C LEU A 121 -6.76 6.77 -9.33
N ARG A 122 -6.01 6.58 -8.25
CA ARG A 122 -4.54 6.67 -8.29
C ARG A 122 -3.97 5.57 -9.17
N ALA A 123 -4.44 4.33 -9.02
CA ALA A 123 -3.98 3.22 -9.85
C ALA A 123 -4.23 3.51 -11.33
N ALA A 124 -5.42 4.00 -11.67
CA ALA A 124 -5.76 4.36 -13.04
C ALA A 124 -4.82 5.45 -13.59
N SER A 125 -4.49 6.46 -12.78
CA SER A 125 -3.60 7.55 -13.20
C SER A 125 -2.17 7.07 -13.45
N LEU A 126 -1.71 6.07 -12.71
CA LEU A 126 -0.35 5.53 -12.86
C LEU A 126 -0.17 4.71 -14.14
N LEU A 127 -1.26 4.22 -14.70
CA LEU A 127 -1.22 3.42 -15.93
C LEU A 127 -1.24 4.26 -17.22
N LYS A 128 -1.35 5.56 -17.10
CA LYS A 128 -1.38 6.46 -18.27
C LYS A 128 0.01 6.85 -18.75
#